data_64e1707954591a7b67039804d4b811de
#
_entry.id   64e1707954591a7b67039804d4b811de
#
_cell.length_a   1.000
_cell.length_b   1.000
_cell.length_c   1.000
_cell.angle_alpha   90.00
_cell.angle_beta   90.00
_cell.angle_gamma   90.00
#
_symmetry.space_group_name_H-M   'P 1'
#
loop_
_entity.id
_entity.type
_entity.pdbx_description
1 polymer ?
#
loop_
_entity_poly.entity_id
_entity_poly.type
_entity_poly.pdbx_seq_one_letter_code
_entity_poly.pdbx_strand_id
1 'polypeptide(L)'
;MTSTLLILGDSLMDAGNVSRATDDLVLGEQIAIAMGGDPEDVQLFSLKDPLRPQSAQLHNYAHGGAQSGFGLTQQVRAVRRHADVYQSLSDVDLLISAGANDLLDQLEDSSALMAALDTEDRRDDRQLMRRNAKRIARNLRRGVDRLTGLVDDVVVTGAFPLTATPEVQSLADALDSATFDRLVAIVDGIGAKVQRKLERHFASNDSVAVLNLKAAWDRLEAPGFVDAVHPSSETSRQLAELIVPDLVQQLNSFSFPEG
;
A
#
# COMPACT_ATOMS: atom_id res chain seq x y z
N MET A 1 12.13 5.98 24.78
CA MET A 1 10.70 5.70 24.50
C MET A 1 10.69 5.01 23.18
N THR A 2 10.00 3.90 23.04
CA THR A 2 9.95 3.13 21.79
C THR A 2 8.85 3.71 20.92
N SER A 3 9.22 4.16 19.68
CA SER A 3 8.25 4.51 18.64
C SER A 3 7.46 3.26 18.22
N THR A 4 6.20 3.44 17.89
CA THR A 4 5.34 2.35 17.40
C THR A 4 4.88 2.65 15.98
N LEU A 5 5.17 1.76 15.02
CA LEU A 5 4.70 1.86 13.66
C LEU A 5 3.44 1.00 13.45
N LEU A 6 2.32 1.65 13.11
CA LEU A 6 1.11 0.99 12.67
C LEU A 6 1.20 0.70 11.17
N ILE A 7 0.97 -0.54 10.76
CA ILE A 7 0.99 -0.95 9.35
C ILE A 7 -0.41 -1.42 8.95
N LEU A 8 -1.00 -0.74 7.96
CA LEU A 8 -2.28 -1.08 7.36
C LEU A 8 -2.11 -1.30 5.86
N GLY A 9 -2.84 -2.24 5.30
CA GLY A 9 -2.76 -2.46 3.86
C GLY A 9 -3.23 -3.82 3.40
N ASP A 10 -2.70 -4.23 2.26
CA ASP A 10 -2.96 -5.51 1.61
C ASP A 10 -1.78 -6.49 1.81
N SER A 11 -1.66 -7.48 0.92
CA SER A 11 -0.64 -8.53 1.03
C SER A 11 0.81 -8.03 0.95
N LEU A 12 1.06 -6.85 0.38
CA LEU A 12 2.40 -6.24 0.37
C LEU A 12 2.86 -5.82 1.78
N MET A 13 1.91 -5.64 2.69
CA MET A 13 2.13 -5.19 4.06
C MET A 13 1.79 -6.25 5.12
N ASP A 14 1.14 -7.35 4.73
CA ASP A 14 0.68 -8.41 5.64
C ASP A 14 1.83 -9.30 6.08
N ALA A 15 2.32 -9.09 7.29
CA ALA A 15 3.39 -9.87 7.91
C ALA A 15 2.97 -11.27 8.40
N GLY A 16 1.76 -11.73 8.07
CA GLY A 16 1.25 -13.07 8.40
C GLY A 16 -0.11 -13.09 9.11
N ASN A 17 -0.87 -11.99 9.08
CA ASN A 17 -2.25 -11.97 9.63
C ASN A 17 -3.19 -12.92 8.88
N VAL A 18 -3.01 -13.07 7.57
CA VAL A 18 -3.73 -14.03 6.71
C VAL A 18 -2.73 -15.05 6.17
N SER A 19 -1.75 -14.56 5.43
CA SER A 19 -0.66 -15.37 4.89
C SER A 19 0.50 -14.43 4.53
N ARG A 20 1.72 -14.84 4.84
CA ARG A 20 2.91 -14.11 4.37
C ARG A 20 3.03 -14.33 2.86
N ALA A 21 2.98 -13.25 2.10
CA ALA A 21 2.96 -13.27 0.64
C ALA A 21 4.36 -13.22 0.01
N THR A 22 5.41 -13.35 0.80
CA THR A 22 6.80 -13.39 0.35
C THR A 22 7.53 -14.59 0.92
N ASP A 23 8.74 -14.82 0.43
CA ASP A 23 9.67 -15.85 0.89
C ASP A 23 10.27 -15.54 2.28
N ASP A 24 10.20 -14.28 2.74
CA ASP A 24 10.68 -13.83 4.05
C ASP A 24 9.91 -12.59 4.52
N LEU A 25 10.49 -11.39 4.50
CA LEU A 25 9.88 -10.16 5.03
C LEU A 25 9.10 -9.38 3.94
N VAL A 26 7.91 -8.91 4.29
CA VAL A 26 7.07 -8.08 3.41
C VAL A 26 7.59 -6.63 3.35
N LEU A 27 7.11 -5.86 2.37
CA LEU A 27 7.54 -4.47 2.18
C LEU A 27 7.37 -3.60 3.45
N GLY A 28 6.28 -3.78 4.20
CA GLY A 28 6.05 -3.02 5.44
C GLY A 28 7.11 -3.28 6.52
N GLU A 29 7.53 -4.56 6.68
CA GLU A 29 8.62 -4.93 7.60
C GLU A 29 9.97 -4.41 7.10
N GLN A 30 10.24 -4.49 5.79
CA GLN A 30 11.48 -3.97 5.19
C GLN A 30 11.60 -2.45 5.34
N ILE A 31 10.50 -1.70 5.23
CA ILE A 31 10.47 -0.26 5.52
C ILE A 31 10.81 -0.02 6.99
N ALA A 32 10.21 -0.77 7.91
CA ALA A 32 10.49 -0.63 9.34
C ALA A 32 11.96 -0.90 9.67
N ILE A 33 12.56 -1.95 9.11
CA ILE A 33 13.99 -2.26 9.27
C ILE A 33 14.87 -1.11 8.73
N ALA A 34 14.58 -0.63 7.53
CA ALA A 34 15.35 0.45 6.93
C ALA A 34 15.28 1.76 7.73
N MET A 35 14.27 1.90 8.59
CA MET A 35 14.09 2.98 9.56
C MET A 35 14.72 2.68 10.93
N GLY A 36 15.36 1.54 11.13
CA GLY A 36 16.01 1.13 12.37
C GLY A 36 15.13 0.30 13.33
N GLY A 37 13.94 -0.14 12.89
CA GLY A 37 13.05 -1.00 13.67
C GLY A 37 13.49 -2.47 13.70
N ASP A 38 13.01 -3.21 14.70
CA ASP A 38 13.23 -4.64 14.84
C ASP A 38 12.07 -5.44 14.22
N PRO A 39 12.27 -6.21 13.15
CA PRO A 39 11.23 -7.02 12.52
C PRO A 39 10.72 -8.17 13.40
N GLU A 40 11.45 -8.56 14.45
CA GLU A 40 11.02 -9.59 15.39
C GLU A 40 10.07 -9.00 16.46
N ASP A 41 10.12 -7.69 16.70
CA ASP A 41 9.23 -6.99 17.64
C ASP A 41 7.91 -6.56 16.95
N VAL A 42 7.19 -7.54 16.39
CA VAL A 42 5.93 -7.34 15.66
C VAL A 42 4.75 -7.99 16.37
N GLN A 43 3.67 -7.23 16.56
CA GLN A 43 2.36 -7.75 16.97
C GLN A 43 1.41 -7.80 15.76
N LEU A 44 0.90 -9.00 15.44
CA LEU A 44 -0.07 -9.25 14.38
C LEU A 44 -1.50 -9.10 14.91
N PHE A 45 -2.36 -8.44 14.16
CA PHE A 45 -3.75 -8.19 14.55
C PHE A 45 -4.75 -8.81 13.58
N SER A 46 -5.37 -9.91 13.99
CA SER A 46 -6.55 -10.42 13.28
C SER A 46 -7.73 -9.45 13.40
N LEU A 47 -8.41 -9.16 12.29
CA LEU A 47 -9.61 -8.30 12.29
C LEU A 47 -10.79 -8.93 13.04
N LYS A 48 -10.74 -10.25 13.29
CA LYS A 48 -11.79 -11.02 13.98
C LYS A 48 -11.52 -11.13 15.49
N ASP A 49 -10.24 -11.05 15.90
CA ASP A 49 -9.85 -11.20 17.28
C ASP A 49 -9.36 -9.85 17.83
N PRO A 50 -10.04 -9.28 18.83
CA PRO A 50 -9.70 -7.99 19.39
C PRO A 50 -8.55 -8.08 20.42
N LEU A 51 -7.41 -8.67 20.05
CA LEU A 51 -6.23 -8.63 20.91
C LEU A 51 -5.92 -7.17 21.26
N ARG A 52 -5.64 -6.92 22.54
CA ARG A 52 -5.21 -5.60 22.99
C ARG A 52 -3.76 -5.37 22.55
N PRO A 53 -3.42 -4.20 21.97
CA PRO A 53 -2.05 -3.86 21.67
C PRO A 53 -1.16 -3.98 22.89
N GLN A 54 -0.01 -4.61 22.71
CA GLN A 54 1.06 -4.73 23.70
C GLN A 54 2.20 -3.77 23.33
N SER A 55 3.22 -3.71 24.15
CA SER A 55 4.42 -2.95 23.82
C SER A 55 5.20 -3.71 22.73
N ALA A 56 5.04 -3.29 21.49
CA ALA A 56 5.81 -3.76 20.34
C ALA A 56 6.09 -2.57 19.41
N GLN A 57 7.20 -2.64 18.67
CA GLN A 57 7.57 -1.59 17.73
C GLN A 57 6.69 -1.58 16.48
N LEU A 58 6.25 -2.77 16.04
CA LEU A 58 5.43 -2.92 14.85
C LEU A 58 4.05 -3.48 15.20
N HIS A 59 3.01 -2.74 14.88
CA HIS A 59 1.62 -3.20 15.00
C HIS A 59 1.03 -3.40 13.61
N ASN A 60 1.02 -4.63 13.11
CA ASN A 60 0.59 -4.96 11.77
C ASN A 60 -0.89 -5.37 11.71
N TYR A 61 -1.72 -4.52 11.09
CA TYR A 61 -3.14 -4.73 10.82
C TYR A 61 -3.42 -5.06 9.35
N ALA A 62 -2.40 -5.12 8.50
CA ALA A 62 -2.58 -5.40 7.08
C ALA A 62 -3.14 -6.81 6.86
N HIS A 63 -3.89 -6.99 5.81
CA HIS A 63 -4.52 -8.26 5.45
C HIS A 63 -4.38 -8.54 3.97
N GLY A 64 -3.86 -9.70 3.63
CA GLY A 64 -3.81 -10.21 2.26
C GLY A 64 -5.20 -10.15 1.59
N GLY A 65 -5.25 -9.72 0.33
CA GLY A 65 -6.49 -9.53 -0.41
C GLY A 65 -7.31 -8.28 -0.04
N ALA A 66 -6.86 -7.45 0.90
CA ALA A 66 -7.61 -6.27 1.31
C ALA A 66 -7.70 -5.21 0.19
N GLN A 67 -8.92 -4.82 -0.16
CA GLN A 67 -9.17 -3.65 -1.00
C GLN A 67 -9.12 -2.35 -0.20
N SER A 68 -8.86 -1.24 -0.87
CA SER A 68 -8.87 0.10 -0.25
C SER A 68 -10.20 0.49 0.39
N GLY A 69 -11.31 -0.10 -0.05
CA GLY A 69 -12.66 0.12 0.45
C GLY A 69 -12.95 -0.61 1.75
N PHE A 70 -13.47 -1.83 1.63
CA PHE A 70 -13.94 -2.61 2.77
C PHE A 70 -12.78 -3.08 3.65
N GLY A 71 -11.74 -3.68 3.06
CA GLY A 71 -10.59 -4.23 3.80
C GLY A 71 -9.90 -3.17 4.66
N LEU A 72 -9.47 -2.06 4.06
CA LEU A 72 -8.84 -0.96 4.81
C LEU A 72 -9.80 -0.36 5.86
N THR A 73 -11.11 -0.26 5.58
CA THR A 73 -12.06 0.25 6.57
C THR A 73 -12.15 -0.64 7.81
N GLN A 74 -12.03 -1.96 7.67
CA GLN A 74 -12.02 -2.89 8.80
C GLN A 74 -10.74 -2.73 9.64
N GLN A 75 -9.59 -2.59 8.98
CA GLN A 75 -8.31 -2.35 9.66
C GLN A 75 -8.35 -1.03 10.47
N VAL A 76 -8.79 0.06 9.85
CA VAL A 76 -8.99 1.36 10.54
C VAL A 76 -9.92 1.23 11.76
N ARG A 77 -11.00 0.46 11.64
CA ARG A 77 -11.89 0.20 12.79
C ARG A 77 -11.21 -0.62 13.88
N ALA A 78 -10.35 -1.58 13.50
CA ALA A 78 -9.58 -2.37 14.46
C ALA A 78 -8.62 -1.48 15.25
N VAL A 79 -7.84 -0.62 14.60
CA VAL A 79 -6.98 0.37 15.27
C VAL A 79 -7.79 1.26 16.21
N ARG A 80 -8.91 1.82 15.73
CA ARG A 80 -9.74 2.73 16.53
C ARG A 80 -10.41 2.07 17.75
N ARG A 81 -10.60 0.77 17.78
CA ARG A 81 -11.05 0.06 18.99
C ARG A 81 -10.03 0.14 20.14
N HIS A 82 -8.78 0.40 19.80
CA HIS A 82 -7.68 0.52 20.77
C HIS A 82 -7.13 1.95 20.85
N ALA A 83 -7.96 2.94 20.52
CA ALA A 83 -7.56 4.35 20.51
C ALA A 83 -6.98 4.81 21.86
N ASP A 84 -7.51 4.29 22.97
CA ASP A 84 -7.01 4.56 24.33
C ASP A 84 -5.55 4.12 24.52
N VAL A 85 -5.15 3.01 23.90
CA VAL A 85 -3.77 2.53 23.95
C VAL A 85 -2.88 3.47 23.13
N TYR A 86 -3.22 3.72 21.87
CA TYR A 86 -2.39 4.55 21.00
C TYR A 86 -2.26 5.99 21.49
N GLN A 87 -3.31 6.57 22.04
CA GLN A 87 -3.26 7.90 22.68
C GLN A 87 -2.39 7.95 23.95
N SER A 88 -2.08 6.81 24.55
CA SER A 88 -1.18 6.72 25.71
C SER A 88 0.30 6.53 25.34
N LEU A 89 0.60 6.22 24.09
CA LEU A 89 1.96 6.13 23.57
C LEU A 89 2.48 7.52 23.18
N SER A 90 3.78 7.69 23.26
CA SER A 90 4.42 8.99 23.03
C SER A 90 4.80 9.25 21.57
N ASP A 91 4.74 8.22 20.73
CA ASP A 91 5.25 8.29 19.36
C ASP A 91 4.63 7.13 18.56
N VAL A 92 3.66 7.46 17.74
CA VAL A 92 2.90 6.47 16.94
C VAL A 92 2.81 6.93 15.52
N ASP A 93 3.46 6.21 14.64
CA ASP A 93 3.46 6.48 13.21
C ASP A 93 2.57 5.49 12.45
N LEU A 94 2.18 5.84 11.23
CA LEU A 94 1.27 5.07 10.41
C LEU A 94 1.79 4.91 8.98
N LEU A 95 1.88 3.66 8.54
CA LEU A 95 2.09 3.29 7.14
C LEU A 95 0.80 2.68 6.55
N ILE A 96 0.27 3.29 5.49
CA ILE A 96 -0.90 2.77 4.76
C ILE A 96 -0.55 2.48 3.31
N SER A 97 -0.77 1.23 2.87
CA SER A 97 -0.65 0.82 1.47
C SER A 97 -1.81 -0.07 1.07
N ALA A 98 -2.67 0.39 0.17
CA ALA A 98 -3.76 -0.41 -0.36
C ALA A 98 -4.21 0.08 -1.74
N GLY A 99 -4.84 -0.80 -2.51
CA GLY A 99 -5.40 -0.46 -3.82
C GLY A 99 -4.91 -1.36 -4.96
N ALA A 100 -3.92 -2.22 -4.71
CA ALA A 100 -3.51 -3.24 -5.66
C ALA A 100 -4.68 -4.20 -5.96
N ASN A 101 -5.32 -4.74 -4.93
CA ASN A 101 -6.48 -5.63 -5.09
C ASN A 101 -7.70 -4.95 -5.74
N ASP A 102 -7.88 -3.63 -5.54
CA ASP A 102 -8.91 -2.88 -6.29
C ASP A 102 -8.67 -2.89 -7.81
N LEU A 103 -7.41 -3.01 -8.23
CA LEU A 103 -7.01 -3.07 -9.63
C LEU A 103 -6.98 -4.51 -10.15
N LEU A 104 -6.50 -5.48 -9.35
CA LEU A 104 -6.51 -6.90 -9.70
C LEU A 104 -7.94 -7.39 -9.99
N ASP A 105 -8.93 -7.00 -9.18
CA ASP A 105 -10.34 -7.32 -9.43
C ASP A 105 -10.86 -6.75 -10.77
N GLN A 106 -10.20 -5.73 -11.33
CA GLN A 106 -10.55 -5.18 -12.64
C GLN A 106 -9.94 -5.99 -13.80
N LEU A 107 -9.04 -6.93 -13.52
CA LEU A 107 -8.46 -7.83 -14.52
C LEU A 107 -9.30 -9.11 -14.71
N GLU A 108 -10.33 -9.35 -13.89
CA GLU A 108 -11.25 -10.45 -14.07
C GLU A 108 -12.09 -10.28 -15.34
N ASP A 109 -12.38 -11.35 -16.04
CA ASP A 109 -13.06 -11.37 -17.36
C ASP A 109 -14.38 -10.59 -17.40
N SER A 110 -15.13 -10.60 -16.29
CA SER A 110 -16.42 -9.89 -16.19
C SER A 110 -16.30 -8.43 -15.74
N SER A 111 -15.09 -7.92 -15.61
CA SER A 111 -14.84 -6.58 -15.07
C SER A 111 -15.19 -5.45 -16.06
N ALA A 112 -15.37 -4.24 -15.51
CA ALA A 112 -15.58 -3.06 -16.33
C ALA A 112 -14.33 -2.67 -17.15
N LEU A 113 -13.13 -3.10 -16.74
CA LEU A 113 -11.90 -2.89 -17.49
C LEU A 113 -11.87 -3.79 -18.71
N MET A 114 -12.11 -5.09 -18.54
CA MET A 114 -12.11 -6.03 -19.65
C MET A 114 -13.21 -5.67 -20.66
N ALA A 115 -14.42 -5.33 -20.20
CA ALA A 115 -15.50 -4.84 -21.07
C ALA A 115 -15.13 -3.55 -21.80
N ALA A 116 -14.33 -2.65 -21.22
CA ALA A 116 -13.86 -1.45 -21.90
C ALA A 116 -12.85 -1.77 -23.01
N LEU A 117 -12.01 -2.80 -22.83
CA LEU A 117 -11.05 -3.24 -23.85
C LEU A 117 -11.72 -3.80 -25.10
N ASP A 118 -12.91 -4.39 -24.98
CA ASP A 118 -13.71 -4.90 -26.10
C ASP A 118 -14.30 -3.79 -26.98
N THR A 119 -14.22 -2.53 -26.54
CA THR A 119 -14.75 -1.38 -27.31
C THR A 119 -13.61 -0.53 -27.89
N GLU A 120 -13.86 0.15 -29.00
CA GLU A 120 -12.89 1.11 -29.57
C GLU A 120 -12.98 2.50 -28.92
N ASP A 121 -13.97 2.77 -28.04
CA ASP A 121 -14.21 4.10 -27.49
C ASP A 121 -13.26 4.42 -26.35
N ARG A 122 -12.25 5.23 -26.66
CA ARG A 122 -11.28 5.77 -25.67
C ARG A 122 -11.87 6.74 -24.63
N ARG A 123 -13.14 7.11 -24.74
CA ARG A 123 -13.84 7.89 -23.70
C ARG A 123 -14.09 7.02 -22.48
N ASP A 124 -14.41 5.76 -22.69
CA ASP A 124 -14.65 4.79 -21.61
C ASP A 124 -13.38 4.56 -20.78
N ASP A 125 -12.22 4.48 -21.41
CA ASP A 125 -10.92 4.39 -20.71
C ASP A 125 -10.73 5.55 -19.73
N ARG A 126 -10.94 6.78 -20.20
CA ARG A 126 -10.78 7.98 -19.38
C ARG A 126 -11.76 8.04 -18.22
N GLN A 127 -12.99 7.59 -18.44
CA GLN A 127 -14.02 7.53 -17.41
C GLN A 127 -13.69 6.46 -16.38
N LEU A 128 -13.27 5.27 -16.83
CA LEU A 128 -12.86 4.15 -16.00
C LEU A 128 -11.68 4.53 -15.11
N MET A 129 -10.62 5.10 -15.69
CA MET A 129 -9.46 5.60 -14.95
C MET A 129 -9.85 6.64 -13.89
N ARG A 130 -10.70 7.59 -14.22
CA ARG A 130 -11.15 8.63 -13.29
C ARG A 130 -11.97 8.05 -12.13
N ARG A 131 -12.87 7.10 -12.41
CA ARG A 131 -13.73 6.46 -11.42
C ARG A 131 -12.93 5.66 -10.42
N ASN A 132 -12.06 4.76 -10.90
CA ASN A 132 -11.24 3.92 -10.04
C ASN A 132 -10.25 4.75 -9.22
N ALA A 133 -9.51 5.66 -9.84
CA ALA A 133 -8.59 6.52 -9.12
C ALA A 133 -9.29 7.41 -8.07
N LYS A 134 -10.52 7.90 -8.34
CA LYS A 134 -11.29 8.65 -7.36
C LYS A 134 -11.71 7.76 -6.19
N ARG A 135 -12.10 6.52 -6.45
CA ARG A 135 -12.52 5.55 -5.43
C ARG A 135 -11.34 5.21 -4.51
N ILE A 136 -10.22 4.74 -5.08
CA ILE A 136 -9.04 4.33 -4.32
C ILE A 136 -8.49 5.51 -3.50
N ALA A 137 -8.18 6.64 -4.12
CA ALA A 137 -7.63 7.81 -3.43
C ALA A 137 -8.56 8.33 -2.32
N ARG A 138 -9.89 8.32 -2.53
CA ARG A 138 -10.86 8.71 -1.50
C ARG A 138 -10.84 7.74 -0.31
N ASN A 139 -10.68 6.44 -0.56
CA ASN A 139 -10.68 5.43 0.49
C ASN A 139 -9.39 5.52 1.32
N LEU A 140 -8.22 5.65 0.67
CA LEU A 140 -6.94 5.89 1.35
C LEU A 140 -7.00 7.15 2.20
N ARG A 141 -7.41 8.28 1.62
CA ARG A 141 -7.60 9.53 2.34
C ARG A 141 -8.48 9.37 3.58
N ARG A 142 -9.64 8.71 3.45
CA ARG A 142 -10.53 8.45 4.58
C ARG A 142 -9.90 7.56 5.65
N GLY A 143 -9.02 6.66 5.26
CA GLY A 143 -8.21 5.87 6.20
C GLY A 143 -7.33 6.78 7.05
N VAL A 144 -6.55 7.63 6.40
CA VAL A 144 -5.70 8.65 7.04
C VAL A 144 -6.53 9.57 7.93
N ASP A 145 -7.56 10.25 7.38
CA ASP A 145 -8.41 11.22 8.11
C ASP A 145 -9.02 10.64 9.39
N ARG A 146 -9.30 9.33 9.43
CA ARG A 146 -9.88 8.66 10.60
C ARG A 146 -8.86 8.31 11.68
N LEU A 147 -7.59 8.26 11.34
CA LEU A 147 -6.50 7.93 12.26
C LEU A 147 -5.71 9.17 12.67
N THR A 148 -5.86 10.28 11.96
CA THR A 148 -5.33 11.59 12.39
C THR A 148 -5.80 11.90 13.80
N GLY A 149 -4.87 12.24 14.69
CA GLY A 149 -5.10 12.43 16.13
C GLY A 149 -4.95 11.18 16.99
N LEU A 150 -4.68 10.02 16.38
CA LEU A 150 -4.17 8.81 17.06
C LEU A 150 -2.72 8.52 16.71
N VAL A 151 -2.18 9.18 15.67
CA VAL A 151 -0.84 8.99 15.12
C VAL A 151 -0.19 10.34 14.91
N ASP A 152 1.11 10.39 14.97
CA ASP A 152 1.92 11.59 14.83
C ASP A 152 2.20 11.86 13.36
N ASP A 153 2.82 10.90 12.66
CA ASP A 153 3.13 10.99 11.24
C ASP A 153 2.46 9.86 10.44
N VAL A 154 2.20 10.13 9.17
CA VAL A 154 1.54 9.20 8.26
C VAL A 154 2.30 9.07 6.96
N VAL A 155 2.58 7.85 6.57
CA VAL A 155 3.01 7.51 5.22
C VAL A 155 1.86 6.83 4.49
N VAL A 156 1.43 7.39 3.38
CA VAL A 156 0.46 6.76 2.48
C VAL A 156 1.10 6.48 1.13
N THR A 157 0.99 5.24 0.66
CA THR A 157 1.52 4.89 -0.66
C THR A 157 0.44 5.06 -1.74
N GLY A 158 0.87 5.41 -2.95
CA GLY A 158 0.06 5.24 -4.15
C GLY A 158 -0.18 3.75 -4.47
N ALA A 159 -0.88 3.49 -5.56
CA ALA A 159 -1.09 2.11 -6.01
C ALA A 159 0.24 1.46 -6.42
N PHE A 160 0.39 0.18 -6.06
CA PHE A 160 1.51 -0.65 -6.49
C PHE A 160 1.55 -0.76 -8.03
N PRO A 161 2.72 -0.83 -8.68
CA PRO A 161 2.88 -0.89 -10.13
C PRO A 161 2.53 -2.29 -10.70
N LEU A 162 1.26 -2.65 -10.69
CA LEU A 162 0.77 -3.97 -11.10
C LEU A 162 1.16 -4.36 -12.53
N THR A 163 1.34 -3.39 -13.42
CA THR A 163 1.74 -3.66 -14.81
C THR A 163 3.11 -4.32 -14.94
N ALA A 164 3.94 -4.26 -13.89
CA ALA A 164 5.23 -4.94 -13.82
C ALA A 164 5.13 -6.40 -13.32
N THR A 165 3.97 -6.83 -12.81
CA THR A 165 3.81 -8.16 -12.20
C THR A 165 3.67 -9.26 -13.27
N PRO A 166 4.14 -10.49 -12.99
CA PRO A 166 3.94 -11.64 -13.89
C PRO A 166 2.46 -11.88 -14.24
N GLU A 167 1.53 -11.62 -13.32
CA GLU A 167 0.09 -11.73 -13.55
C GLU A 167 -0.36 -10.85 -14.73
N VAL A 168 -0.03 -9.57 -14.70
CA VAL A 168 -0.41 -8.65 -15.79
C VAL A 168 0.39 -8.96 -17.06
N GLN A 169 1.68 -9.29 -16.94
CA GLN A 169 2.51 -9.61 -18.09
C GLN A 169 2.05 -10.88 -18.82
N SER A 170 1.50 -11.88 -18.11
CA SER A 170 0.95 -13.08 -18.72
C SER A 170 -0.24 -12.82 -19.66
N LEU A 171 -0.95 -11.71 -19.48
CA LEU A 171 -2.05 -11.30 -20.37
C LEU A 171 -1.57 -10.89 -21.77
N ALA A 172 -0.27 -10.59 -21.93
CA ALA A 172 0.31 -10.30 -23.24
C ALA A 172 0.22 -11.46 -24.23
N ASP A 173 0.20 -12.71 -23.72
CA ASP A 173 0.05 -13.91 -24.53
C ASP A 173 -1.42 -14.16 -24.95
N ALA A 174 -2.38 -13.64 -24.19
CA ALA A 174 -3.81 -13.82 -24.39
C ALA A 174 -4.47 -12.69 -25.21
N LEU A 175 -3.86 -11.50 -25.21
CA LEU A 175 -4.37 -10.30 -25.87
C LEU A 175 -3.51 -9.95 -27.08
N ASP A 176 -4.09 -9.31 -28.10
CA ASP A 176 -3.27 -8.69 -29.13
C ASP A 176 -2.46 -7.50 -28.55
N SER A 177 -1.33 -7.17 -29.19
CA SER A 177 -0.39 -6.16 -28.69
C SER A 177 -1.06 -4.80 -28.42
N ALA A 178 -1.97 -4.34 -29.28
CA ALA A 178 -2.62 -3.04 -29.12
C ALA A 178 -3.60 -3.03 -27.93
N THR A 179 -4.29 -4.14 -27.69
CA THR A 179 -5.18 -4.33 -26.54
C THR A 179 -4.36 -4.45 -25.24
N PHE A 180 -3.24 -5.17 -25.25
CA PHE A 180 -2.34 -5.25 -24.11
C PHE A 180 -1.73 -3.88 -23.75
N ASP A 181 -1.21 -3.14 -24.73
CA ASP A 181 -0.67 -1.79 -24.51
C ASP A 181 -1.74 -0.85 -23.93
N ARG A 182 -2.99 -1.01 -24.36
CA ARG A 182 -4.12 -0.25 -23.83
C ARG A 182 -4.44 -0.62 -22.39
N LEU A 183 -4.42 -1.91 -22.05
CA LEU A 183 -4.57 -2.40 -20.67
C LEU A 183 -3.53 -1.75 -19.76
N VAL A 184 -2.25 -1.86 -20.14
CA VAL A 184 -1.13 -1.26 -19.40
C VAL A 184 -1.36 0.24 -19.20
N ALA A 185 -1.69 0.97 -20.27
CA ALA A 185 -1.93 2.41 -20.19
C ALA A 185 -3.10 2.80 -19.26
N ILE A 186 -4.15 1.97 -19.20
CA ILE A 186 -5.29 2.21 -18.28
C ILE A 186 -4.87 1.96 -16.84
N VAL A 187 -4.23 0.83 -16.53
CA VAL A 187 -3.81 0.46 -15.17
C VAL A 187 -2.80 1.47 -14.61
N ASP A 188 -1.75 1.77 -15.36
CA ASP A 188 -0.76 2.80 -14.98
C ASP A 188 -1.40 4.19 -14.86
N GLY A 189 -2.34 4.50 -15.76
CA GLY A 189 -3.11 5.74 -15.71
C GLY A 189 -3.98 5.87 -14.46
N ILE A 190 -4.51 4.77 -13.92
CA ILE A 190 -5.21 4.75 -12.63
C ILE A 190 -4.22 5.04 -11.50
N GLY A 191 -3.12 4.30 -11.43
CA GLY A 191 -2.07 4.47 -10.42
C GLY A 191 -1.55 5.91 -10.36
N ALA A 192 -1.16 6.47 -11.51
CA ALA A 192 -0.71 7.85 -11.62
C ALA A 192 -1.77 8.89 -11.20
N LYS A 193 -3.06 8.61 -11.40
CA LYS A 193 -4.15 9.49 -10.94
C LYS A 193 -4.41 9.36 -9.45
N VAL A 194 -4.24 8.16 -8.85
CA VAL A 194 -4.29 7.95 -7.40
C VAL A 194 -3.20 8.79 -6.76
N GLN A 195 -1.95 8.59 -7.18
CA GLN A 195 -0.78 9.32 -6.69
C GLN A 195 -1.02 10.84 -6.67
N ARG A 196 -1.32 11.42 -7.83
CA ARG A 196 -1.59 12.88 -7.93
C ARG A 196 -2.75 13.38 -7.08
N LYS A 197 -3.74 12.53 -6.79
CA LYS A 197 -4.87 12.91 -5.92
C LYS A 197 -4.47 12.93 -4.45
N LEU A 198 -3.65 11.97 -4.01
CA LEU A 198 -3.12 11.92 -2.66
C LEU A 198 -2.16 13.10 -2.43
N GLU A 199 -1.16 13.28 -3.29
CA GLU A 199 -0.22 14.41 -3.23
C GLU A 199 -0.93 15.76 -3.14
N ARG A 200 -1.92 15.98 -4.00
CA ARG A 200 -2.69 17.23 -4.00
C ARG A 200 -3.54 17.41 -2.75
N HIS A 201 -4.05 16.32 -2.19
CA HIS A 201 -4.87 16.37 -0.98
C HIS A 201 -4.04 16.67 0.26
N PHE A 202 -2.87 16.09 0.36
CA PHE A 202 -1.99 16.20 1.52
C PHE A 202 -0.88 17.26 1.36
N ALA A 203 -0.86 18.03 0.27
CA ALA A 203 0.17 19.00 -0.06
C ALA A 203 0.44 20.08 1.03
N SER A 204 -0.51 20.32 1.92
CA SER A 204 -0.41 21.28 3.02
C SER A 204 -0.42 20.61 4.40
N ASN A 205 -0.21 19.31 4.46
CA ASN A 205 -0.17 18.56 5.71
C ASN A 205 1.23 17.98 5.92
N ASP A 206 2.02 18.66 6.74
CA ASP A 206 3.43 18.33 6.98
C ASP A 206 3.63 17.00 7.73
N SER A 207 2.56 16.47 8.37
CA SER A 207 2.57 15.15 9.00
C SER A 207 2.11 14.01 8.06
N VAL A 208 1.98 14.25 6.75
CA VAL A 208 1.59 13.19 5.80
C VAL A 208 2.51 13.18 4.59
N ALA A 209 3.31 12.15 4.47
CA ALA A 209 4.09 11.86 3.27
C ALA A 209 3.31 10.96 2.30
N VAL A 210 3.40 11.26 1.01
CA VAL A 210 2.80 10.46 -0.06
C VAL A 210 3.89 9.82 -0.88
N LEU A 211 4.08 8.51 -0.70
CA LEU A 211 5.08 7.74 -1.42
C LEU A 211 4.64 7.35 -2.84
N ASN A 212 5.55 7.50 -3.78
CA ASN A 212 5.36 7.03 -5.15
C ASN A 212 6.07 5.69 -5.37
N LEU A 213 5.39 4.58 -5.06
CA LEU A 213 5.94 3.23 -5.24
C LEU A 213 6.33 2.94 -6.69
N LYS A 214 5.60 3.48 -7.68
CA LYS A 214 5.94 3.30 -9.10
C LYS A 214 7.29 3.95 -9.44
N ALA A 215 7.54 5.15 -8.94
CA ALA A 215 8.82 5.83 -9.18
C ALA A 215 10.01 5.12 -8.50
N ALA A 216 9.80 4.51 -7.34
CA ALA A 216 10.81 3.68 -6.69
C ALA A 216 11.01 2.36 -7.47
N TRP A 217 9.92 1.71 -7.88
CA TRP A 217 9.97 0.49 -8.67
C TRP A 217 10.75 0.66 -9.98
N ASP A 218 10.52 1.75 -10.70
CA ASP A 218 11.20 2.03 -11.98
C ASP A 218 12.73 2.23 -11.85
N ARG A 219 13.24 2.32 -10.62
CA ARG A 219 14.68 2.41 -10.31
C ARG A 219 15.30 1.05 -10.01
N LEU A 220 14.51 -0.02 -9.86
CA LEU A 220 15.00 -1.38 -9.66
C LEU A 220 15.55 -1.93 -10.99
N GLU A 221 16.72 -2.58 -10.92
CA GLU A 221 17.33 -3.14 -12.14
C GLU A 221 16.68 -4.46 -12.57
N ALA A 222 16.33 -5.33 -11.62
CA ALA A 222 15.76 -6.64 -11.89
C ALA A 222 14.84 -7.10 -10.74
N PRO A 223 13.62 -6.53 -10.61
CA PRO A 223 12.70 -6.91 -9.54
C PRO A 223 12.26 -8.37 -9.69
N GLY A 224 12.43 -9.15 -8.62
CA GLY A 224 11.99 -10.54 -8.52
C GLY A 224 10.61 -10.65 -7.87
N PHE A 225 9.92 -11.75 -8.19
CA PHE A 225 8.62 -12.09 -7.63
C PHE A 225 8.67 -13.50 -7.04
N VAL A 226 7.90 -13.76 -5.99
CA VAL A 226 7.73 -15.11 -5.41
C VAL A 226 6.57 -15.86 -6.03
N ASP A 227 5.61 -15.13 -6.60
CA ASP A 227 4.46 -15.66 -7.33
C ASP A 227 4.05 -14.69 -8.46
N ALA A 228 2.83 -14.81 -8.95
CA ALA A 228 2.34 -13.99 -10.05
C ALA A 228 2.19 -12.48 -9.72
N VAL A 229 2.14 -12.09 -8.44
CA VAL A 229 1.83 -10.71 -8.01
C VAL A 229 2.82 -10.16 -6.99
N HIS A 230 3.34 -11.01 -6.08
CA HIS A 230 4.06 -10.55 -4.91
C HIS A 230 5.57 -10.45 -5.18
N PRO A 231 6.18 -9.28 -4.90
CA PRO A 231 7.62 -9.14 -4.97
C PRO A 231 8.32 -10.04 -3.96
N SER A 232 9.52 -10.49 -4.30
CA SER A 232 10.39 -11.20 -3.36
C SER A 232 10.79 -10.31 -2.18
N SER A 233 11.23 -10.92 -1.09
CA SER A 233 11.77 -10.20 0.08
C SER A 233 12.94 -9.30 -0.32
N GLU A 234 13.83 -9.76 -1.21
CA GLU A 234 14.93 -8.97 -1.74
C GLU A 234 14.45 -7.74 -2.53
N THR A 235 13.43 -7.89 -3.38
CA THR A 235 12.82 -6.76 -4.09
C THR A 235 12.16 -5.79 -3.11
N SER A 236 11.48 -6.30 -2.09
CA SER A 236 10.87 -5.49 -1.02
C SER A 236 11.93 -4.70 -0.23
N ARG A 237 13.09 -5.33 0.07
CA ARG A 237 14.24 -4.69 0.72
C ARG A 237 14.80 -3.56 -0.13
N GLN A 238 15.05 -3.81 -1.42
CA GLN A 238 15.55 -2.78 -2.34
C GLN A 238 14.58 -1.60 -2.48
N LEU A 239 13.26 -1.87 -2.54
CA LEU A 239 12.24 -0.82 -2.52
C LEU A 239 12.32 0.01 -1.24
N ALA A 240 12.41 -0.63 -0.07
CA ALA A 240 12.52 0.07 1.20
C ALA A 240 13.76 0.97 1.24
N GLU A 241 14.92 0.48 0.80
CA GLU A 241 16.15 1.27 0.71
C GLU A 241 16.05 2.49 -0.22
N LEU A 242 15.23 2.39 -1.28
CA LEU A 242 14.99 3.50 -2.19
C LEU A 242 14.02 4.55 -1.65
N ILE A 243 13.05 4.16 -0.82
CA ILE A 243 11.98 5.05 -0.37
C ILE A 243 12.23 5.67 1.01
N VAL A 244 12.92 4.96 1.91
CA VAL A 244 13.13 5.45 3.29
C VAL A 244 13.91 6.76 3.36
N PRO A 245 14.98 7.01 2.58
CA PRO A 245 15.64 8.31 2.59
C PRO A 245 14.72 9.48 2.25
N ASP A 246 13.77 9.29 1.31
CA ASP A 246 12.79 10.31 0.94
C ASP A 246 11.77 10.52 2.07
N LEU A 247 11.43 9.45 2.82
CA LEU A 247 10.55 9.52 3.98
C LEU A 247 11.15 10.33 5.12
N VAL A 248 12.35 9.97 5.53
CA VAL A 248 13.07 10.66 6.61
C VAL A 248 13.27 12.14 6.30
N GLN A 249 13.42 12.50 5.03
CA GLN A 249 13.50 13.90 4.61
C GLN A 249 12.16 14.63 4.71
N GLN A 250 11.04 13.93 4.47
CA GLN A 250 9.69 14.54 4.46
C GLN A 250 9.07 14.64 5.86
N LEU A 251 9.38 13.68 6.74
CA LEU A 251 8.80 13.54 8.06
C LEU A 251 9.92 13.61 9.11
N ASN A 252 9.97 14.70 9.85
CA ASN A 252 11.05 14.98 10.80
C ASN A 252 11.10 14.01 12.00
N SER A 253 10.02 13.30 12.31
CA SER A 253 9.88 12.40 13.47
C SER A 253 9.80 10.93 13.09
N PHE A 254 9.69 10.60 11.80
CA PHE A 254 9.51 9.23 11.33
C PHE A 254 10.83 8.44 11.38
N SER A 255 11.23 8.00 12.56
CA SER A 255 12.41 7.15 12.78
C SER A 255 12.32 6.40 14.11
N PHE A 256 12.80 5.17 14.14
CA PHE A 256 13.04 4.50 15.42
C PHE A 256 14.29 5.11 16.07
N PRO A 257 14.27 5.43 17.36
CA PRO A 257 15.45 5.90 18.07
C PRO A 257 16.57 4.85 17.99
N GLU A 258 17.78 5.29 17.61
CA GLU A 258 18.96 4.43 17.68
C GLU A 258 19.08 3.86 19.10
N GLY A 259 19.08 2.53 19.23
CA GLY A 259 19.15 1.80 20.50
C GLY A 259 20.50 1.85 21.16
#